data_5ba95ce62db70c53f3b5167fb6799c9b
#
_entry.id   5ba95ce62db70c53f3b5167fb6799c9b
#
_cell.length_a   1.000
_cell.length_b   1.000
_cell.length_c   1.000
_cell.angle_alpha   90.00
_cell.angle_beta   90.00
_cell.angle_gamma   90.00
#
_symmetry.space_group_name_H-M   'P 1'
#
loop_
_entity.id
_entity.type
_entity.pdbx_description
1 polymer ?
#
loop_
_entity_poly.entity_id
_entity_poly.type
_entity_poly.pdbx_seq_one_letter_code
_entity_poly.pdbx_strand_id
1 'polypeptide(L)'
;MQKKPWFIVGLVVCLSPLAGGCGGGSGAGGGMDATQIPPGPNGNPDGHCAVPSAGLAAVTASPTTVVGTGNAASCTASAVVAAIAGGGVVTFNCGPDPVTITVPEIQIFNDGGLGDGSVTIDGGGLITLSGGGANRILYQNTCDESLHFTSSRCDLQNTPHLVVQNIAFADGSTPGDATALGGGAIYVSGGTFNAFNIRVTNSTQSTSHGDWAGGAIYTVEQSQPVFVVNSTFDGNVASSGGALGSIGTSWSIYNSVFTNNATLTAGDGHAGGAIYNDGNSYTLSICGSDFEDNVAASLGSGSIFEVVDDLKGALVIDQSTFTGNSNTGSVQSSSHPSIYVEATDKAGNGGLTITATTFN
;
A
#
# COMPACT_ATOMS: atom_id res chain seq x y z
N MET A 1 2.88 -28.39 49.79
CA MET A 1 3.61 -29.68 49.66
C MET A 1 4.32 -29.69 48.32
N GLN A 2 5.63 -29.72 48.41
CA GLN A 2 6.59 -29.75 47.29
C GLN A 2 6.47 -31.02 46.46
N LYS A 3 6.79 -30.97 45.19
CA LYS A 3 7.79 -31.80 44.52
C LYS A 3 8.09 -31.36 43.10
N LYS A 4 9.32 -30.92 42.89
CA LYS A 4 10.10 -30.77 41.65
C LYS A 4 10.79 -32.11 41.33
N PRO A 5 11.69 -32.19 40.35
CA PRO A 5 11.62 -32.30 38.88
C PRO A 5 12.36 -33.59 38.39
N TRP A 6 12.40 -33.84 37.09
CA TRP A 6 13.44 -34.71 36.52
C TRP A 6 13.86 -34.20 35.13
N PHE A 7 15.15 -33.85 35.07
CA PHE A 7 15.92 -33.65 33.83
C PHE A 7 16.40 -35.02 33.33
N ILE A 8 16.38 -35.25 32.02
CA ILE A 8 17.25 -36.21 31.37
C ILE A 8 17.98 -35.54 30.24
N VAL A 9 19.29 -35.38 30.38
CA VAL A 9 20.27 -35.00 29.39
C VAL A 9 20.73 -36.25 28.68
N GLY A 10 20.49 -36.37 27.41
CA GLY A 10 21.05 -37.39 26.54
C GLY A 10 22.17 -36.82 25.69
N LEU A 11 23.38 -37.15 26.07
CA LEU A 11 24.62 -36.87 25.30
C LEU A 11 24.77 -37.96 24.23
N VAL A 12 24.76 -37.58 22.94
CA VAL A 12 25.19 -38.49 21.86
C VAL A 12 26.48 -37.96 21.25
N VAL A 13 27.54 -38.73 21.48
CA VAL A 13 28.84 -38.56 20.87
C VAL A 13 28.83 -39.26 19.51
N CYS A 14 29.07 -38.56 18.41
CA CYS A 14 29.36 -39.19 17.14
C CYS A 14 30.85 -39.01 16.81
N LEU A 15 31.52 -40.15 16.70
CA LEU A 15 32.86 -40.29 16.14
C LEU A 15 32.81 -40.21 14.61
N SER A 16 33.73 -39.46 14.03
CA SER A 16 34.01 -39.45 12.58
C SER A 16 34.75 -40.69 12.14
N PRO A 17 34.59 -41.12 10.87
CA PRO A 17 35.78 -41.08 10.00
C PRO A 17 35.55 -40.47 8.57
N LEU A 18 36.67 -40.10 8.04
CA LEU A 18 37.00 -39.47 6.80
C LEU A 18 36.41 -40.07 5.51
N ALA A 19 36.24 -39.14 4.52
CA ALA A 19 36.40 -39.23 3.07
C ALA A 19 35.13 -39.35 2.21
N GLY A 20 34.98 -38.41 1.30
CA GLY A 20 34.17 -38.54 0.09
C GLY A 20 33.38 -37.28 -0.20
N GLY A 21 33.91 -36.42 -1.08
CA GLY A 21 33.22 -35.21 -1.55
C GLY A 21 31.95 -35.54 -2.34
N CYS A 22 30.90 -34.84 -2.04
CA CYS A 22 29.77 -34.59 -2.94
C CYS A 22 29.36 -33.13 -2.78
N GLY A 23 29.50 -32.38 -3.85
CA GLY A 23 29.00 -31.02 -3.96
C GLY A 23 27.47 -31.01 -3.83
N GLY A 24 26.97 -30.64 -2.69
CA GLY A 24 25.60 -30.31 -2.45
C GLY A 24 25.45 -28.78 -2.52
N GLY A 25 24.89 -28.29 -3.61
CA GLY A 25 24.47 -26.91 -3.70
C GLY A 25 23.42 -26.63 -2.63
N SER A 26 23.83 -26.00 -1.55
CA SER A 26 22.92 -25.35 -0.61
C SER A 26 22.29 -24.18 -1.33
N GLY A 27 21.06 -24.37 -1.79
CA GLY A 27 20.19 -23.26 -2.15
C GLY A 27 19.99 -22.41 -0.88
N ALA A 28 20.83 -21.42 -0.72
CA ALA A 28 20.54 -20.31 0.16
C ALA A 28 19.29 -19.67 -0.42
N GLY A 29 18.18 -19.75 0.30
CA GLY A 29 17.06 -18.84 0.13
C GLY A 29 17.61 -17.44 0.31
N GLY A 30 17.97 -16.79 -0.78
CA GLY A 30 18.33 -15.39 -0.81
C GLY A 30 17.09 -14.60 -0.50
N GLY A 31 16.92 -14.21 0.77
CA GLY A 31 16.15 -13.04 1.10
C GLY A 31 16.74 -11.94 0.22
N MET A 32 15.91 -11.34 -0.65
CA MET A 32 16.33 -10.18 -1.42
C MET A 32 16.70 -9.11 -0.42
N ASP A 33 17.92 -8.64 -0.51
CA ASP A 33 18.39 -7.51 0.26
C ASP A 33 17.51 -6.33 -0.12
N ALA A 34 16.72 -5.80 0.87
CA ALA A 34 15.77 -4.72 0.70
C ALA A 34 16.41 -3.43 0.13
N THR A 35 17.72 -3.43 -0.06
CA THR A 35 18.48 -2.28 -0.54
C THR A 35 18.46 -2.09 -2.06
N GLN A 36 17.91 -3.04 -2.83
CA GLN A 36 17.85 -2.93 -4.28
C GLN A 36 16.57 -3.56 -4.82
N ILE A 37 15.46 -2.85 -4.74
CA ILE A 37 14.28 -3.17 -5.54
C ILE A 37 14.54 -2.58 -6.93
N PRO A 38 14.78 -3.38 -7.97
CA PRO A 38 14.91 -2.83 -9.31
C PRO A 38 13.60 -2.14 -9.68
N PRO A 39 13.63 -0.97 -10.29
CA PRO A 39 12.47 -0.42 -10.95
C PRO A 39 12.15 -1.35 -12.13
N GLY A 40 11.28 -2.31 -11.90
CA GLY A 40 10.73 -3.15 -12.95
C GLY A 40 9.52 -2.45 -13.58
N PRO A 41 8.97 -2.98 -14.67
CA PRO A 41 7.65 -2.59 -15.09
C PRO A 41 6.72 -2.83 -13.89
N ASN A 42 6.06 -1.79 -13.42
CA ASN A 42 5.06 -1.88 -12.38
C ASN A 42 3.71 -2.25 -12.99
N GLY A 43 2.82 -2.82 -12.17
CA GLY A 43 1.49 -3.21 -12.61
C GLY A 43 1.44 -4.52 -13.39
N ASN A 44 0.22 -4.82 -13.88
CA ASN A 44 -0.07 -6.02 -14.66
C ASN A 44 0.27 -5.79 -16.14
N PRO A 45 1.28 -6.47 -16.72
CA PRO A 45 1.64 -6.31 -18.12
C PRO A 45 0.57 -6.87 -19.08
N ASP A 46 -0.27 -7.77 -18.59
CA ASP A 46 -1.38 -8.37 -19.33
C ASP A 46 -2.70 -7.63 -19.10
N GLY A 47 -2.71 -6.61 -18.26
CA GLY A 47 -3.83 -5.72 -18.02
C GLY A 47 -4.02 -4.75 -19.19
N HIS A 48 -5.14 -4.88 -19.90
CA HIS A 48 -5.41 -4.09 -21.11
C HIS A 48 -6.57 -3.11 -20.94
N CYS A 49 -6.93 -2.79 -19.71
CA CYS A 49 -8.00 -1.83 -19.45
C CYS A 49 -7.59 -0.42 -19.86
N ALA A 50 -8.45 0.23 -20.62
CA ALA A 50 -8.24 1.62 -21.03
C ALA A 50 -8.38 2.54 -19.81
N VAL A 51 -7.34 3.28 -19.52
CA VAL A 51 -7.30 4.25 -18.40
C VAL A 51 -7.98 5.54 -18.85
N PRO A 52 -8.97 6.05 -18.09
CA PRO A 52 -9.60 7.33 -18.42
C PRO A 52 -8.61 8.50 -18.25
N SER A 53 -8.89 9.63 -18.89
CA SER A 53 -8.00 10.80 -18.87
C SER A 53 -7.66 11.31 -17.45
N ALA A 54 -8.59 11.16 -16.50
CA ALA A 54 -8.36 11.52 -15.10
C ALA A 54 -7.37 10.59 -14.39
N GLY A 55 -7.14 9.38 -14.91
CA GLY A 55 -6.18 8.39 -14.42
C GLY A 55 -4.83 8.43 -15.13
N LEU A 56 -4.48 9.49 -15.83
CA LEU A 56 -3.19 9.64 -16.48
C LEU A 56 -2.19 10.37 -15.57
N ALA A 57 -0.93 9.91 -15.61
CA ALA A 57 0.15 10.51 -14.86
C ALA A 57 0.33 12.00 -15.18
N ALA A 58 0.77 12.77 -14.21
CA ALA A 58 1.01 14.21 -14.37
C ALA A 58 2.21 14.49 -15.30
N VAL A 59 2.18 15.64 -15.98
CA VAL A 59 3.32 16.09 -16.79
C VAL A 59 4.38 16.71 -15.90
N THR A 60 5.60 16.14 -15.92
CA THR A 60 6.73 16.54 -15.05
C THR A 60 7.92 17.14 -15.79
N ALA A 61 7.75 17.49 -17.07
CA ALA A 61 8.81 18.04 -17.93
C ALA A 61 9.39 19.39 -17.44
N SER A 62 8.66 20.11 -16.58
CA SER A 62 9.09 21.38 -15.99
C SER A 62 8.99 21.31 -14.47
N PRO A 63 9.93 20.62 -13.80
CA PRO A 63 9.86 20.45 -12.36
C PRO A 63 10.08 21.78 -11.61
N THR A 64 9.40 21.92 -10.48
CA THR A 64 9.61 23.01 -9.53
C THR A 64 10.94 22.81 -8.81
N THR A 65 11.23 21.55 -8.44
CA THR A 65 12.45 21.18 -7.71
C THR A 65 13.02 19.88 -8.27
N VAL A 66 14.35 19.84 -8.42
CA VAL A 66 15.09 18.64 -8.79
C VAL A 66 15.97 18.24 -7.60
N VAL A 67 15.74 17.05 -7.05
CA VAL A 67 16.55 16.48 -5.97
C VAL A 67 17.80 15.84 -6.58
N GLY A 68 18.97 16.26 -6.13
CA GLY A 68 20.26 15.73 -6.57
C GLY A 68 20.88 16.46 -7.76
N THR A 69 22.14 16.14 -8.04
CA THR A 69 23.00 16.79 -9.04
C THR A 69 23.72 15.81 -9.97
N GLY A 70 23.12 14.67 -10.24
CA GLY A 70 23.63 13.67 -11.18
C GLY A 70 24.41 12.50 -10.56
N ASN A 71 24.34 12.33 -9.23
CA ASN A 71 24.91 11.17 -8.54
C ASN A 71 24.13 10.80 -7.28
N ALA A 72 24.19 9.55 -6.84
CA ALA A 72 23.45 9.04 -5.70
C ALA A 72 23.72 9.79 -4.39
N ALA A 73 24.97 10.17 -4.12
CA ALA A 73 25.36 10.85 -2.89
C ALA A 73 24.72 12.25 -2.76
N SER A 74 24.28 12.85 -3.86
CA SER A 74 23.60 14.15 -3.84
C SER A 74 22.12 14.07 -3.49
N CYS A 75 21.53 12.87 -3.52
CA CYS A 75 20.13 12.63 -3.20
C CYS A 75 19.97 12.24 -1.74
N THR A 76 20.06 13.22 -0.88
CA THR A 76 19.97 13.02 0.58
C THR A 76 18.54 13.06 1.09
N ALA A 77 18.26 12.40 2.20
CA ALA A 77 16.96 12.45 2.86
C ALA A 77 16.49 13.89 3.12
N SER A 78 17.40 14.76 3.59
CA SER A 78 17.07 16.15 3.86
C SER A 78 16.69 16.94 2.59
N ALA A 79 17.32 16.64 1.44
CA ALA A 79 16.98 17.25 0.18
C ALA A 79 15.59 16.81 -0.30
N VAL A 80 15.25 15.51 -0.12
CA VAL A 80 13.92 14.96 -0.43
C VAL A 80 12.86 15.62 0.44
N VAL A 81 13.05 15.65 1.75
CA VAL A 81 12.12 16.27 2.70
C VAL A 81 11.87 17.74 2.33
N ALA A 82 12.94 18.52 2.09
CA ALA A 82 12.81 19.92 1.76
C ALA A 82 12.09 20.16 0.41
N ALA A 83 12.36 19.32 -0.59
CA ALA A 83 11.71 19.40 -1.89
C ALA A 83 10.21 19.14 -1.81
N ILE A 84 9.80 18.06 -1.13
CA ILE A 84 8.40 17.67 -0.98
C ILE A 84 7.64 18.68 -0.11
N ALA A 85 8.22 19.12 1.00
CA ALA A 85 7.61 20.15 1.85
C ALA A 85 7.42 21.50 1.11
N GLY A 86 8.26 21.79 0.12
CA GLY A 86 8.14 22.97 -0.74
C GLY A 86 6.98 22.92 -1.75
N GLY A 87 6.39 21.75 -1.98
CA GLY A 87 5.29 21.55 -2.95
C GLY A 87 5.72 21.65 -4.42
N GLY A 88 4.73 21.57 -5.30
CA GLY A 88 4.93 21.61 -6.76
C GLY A 88 5.44 20.29 -7.33
N VAL A 89 6.10 20.33 -8.47
CA VAL A 89 6.61 19.15 -9.17
C VAL A 89 8.03 18.85 -8.71
N VAL A 90 8.23 17.72 -8.07
CA VAL A 90 9.51 17.21 -7.56
C VAL A 90 10.00 16.06 -8.43
N THR A 91 11.18 16.21 -9.00
CA THR A 91 11.87 15.15 -9.76
C THR A 91 13.26 14.87 -9.18
N PHE A 92 13.95 13.85 -9.68
CA PHE A 92 15.23 13.40 -9.13
C PHE A 92 16.31 13.35 -10.22
N ASN A 93 17.53 13.74 -9.86
CA ASN A 93 18.73 13.58 -10.66
C ASN A 93 19.83 12.94 -9.80
N CYS A 94 19.65 11.64 -9.51
CA CYS A 94 20.52 10.87 -8.61
C CYS A 94 21.56 10.00 -9.36
N GLY A 95 21.65 10.15 -10.67
CA GLY A 95 22.50 9.32 -11.55
C GLY A 95 21.67 8.30 -12.34
N PRO A 96 22.34 7.47 -13.14
CA PRO A 96 21.68 6.53 -14.04
C PRO A 96 21.21 5.23 -13.36
N ASP A 97 21.73 4.93 -12.17
CA ASP A 97 21.44 3.71 -11.44
C ASP A 97 20.29 3.90 -10.45
N PRO A 98 19.57 2.83 -10.08
CA PRO A 98 18.56 2.89 -9.02
C PRO A 98 19.14 3.35 -7.68
N VAL A 99 18.40 4.22 -6.97
CA VAL A 99 18.81 4.78 -5.68
C VAL A 99 17.71 4.60 -4.64
N THR A 100 18.05 3.98 -3.52
CA THR A 100 17.21 3.93 -2.32
C THR A 100 17.62 5.03 -1.35
N ILE A 101 16.65 5.84 -0.91
CA ILE A 101 16.84 6.92 0.05
C ILE A 101 16.00 6.62 1.28
N THR A 102 16.63 6.32 2.40
CA THR A 102 15.91 6.17 3.67
C THR A 102 15.54 7.55 4.21
N VAL A 103 14.25 7.76 4.46
CA VAL A 103 13.69 9.05 4.87
C VAL A 103 12.96 8.94 6.21
N PRO A 104 12.89 10.02 7.00
CA PRO A 104 11.90 10.14 8.06
C PRO A 104 10.50 10.28 7.44
N GLU A 105 9.46 10.32 8.25
CA GLU A 105 8.13 10.70 7.78
C GLU A 105 8.17 12.10 7.15
N ILE A 106 7.69 12.21 5.92
CA ILE A 106 7.65 13.46 5.16
C ILE A 106 6.22 13.99 5.20
N GLN A 107 6.07 15.17 5.75
CA GLN A 107 4.78 15.84 5.89
C GLN A 107 4.45 16.65 4.63
N ILE A 108 3.20 16.52 4.17
CA ILE A 108 2.63 17.34 3.10
C ILE A 108 1.85 18.46 3.76
N PHE A 109 2.29 19.70 3.59
CA PHE A 109 1.65 20.87 4.19
C PHE A 109 0.38 21.26 3.43
N ASN A 110 -0.66 21.61 4.18
CA ASN A 110 -1.99 21.90 3.63
C ASN A 110 -2.04 23.14 2.75
N ASP A 111 -1.15 24.11 2.96
CA ASP A 111 -1.03 25.33 2.18
C ASP A 111 0.17 25.36 1.23
N GLY A 112 1.11 24.43 1.40
CA GLY A 112 2.37 24.32 0.66
C GLY A 112 3.11 25.63 0.43
N GLY A 113 4.34 25.57 0.03
CA GLY A 113 5.10 26.78 -0.35
C GLY A 113 4.57 27.48 -1.60
N LEU A 114 3.62 26.89 -2.33
CA LEU A 114 3.05 27.39 -3.57
C LEU A 114 1.55 27.71 -3.50
N GLY A 115 0.97 27.72 -2.31
CA GLY A 115 -0.34 28.29 -2.03
C GLY A 115 -1.52 27.32 -2.02
N ASP A 116 -1.41 26.07 -2.51
CA ASP A 116 -2.47 25.06 -2.45
C ASP A 116 -2.02 23.71 -1.88
N GLY A 117 -0.78 23.59 -1.44
CA GLY A 117 -0.20 22.37 -0.87
C GLY A 117 0.04 21.25 -1.86
N SER A 118 -0.29 21.43 -3.14
CA SER A 118 -0.18 20.35 -4.13
C SER A 118 1.26 19.96 -4.39
N VAL A 119 1.51 18.64 -4.44
CA VAL A 119 2.82 18.08 -4.76
C VAL A 119 2.70 16.89 -5.70
N THR A 120 3.53 16.87 -6.73
CA THR A 120 3.73 15.73 -7.62
C THR A 120 5.15 15.22 -7.42
N ILE A 121 5.29 13.95 -7.02
CA ILE A 121 6.58 13.29 -6.81
C ILE A 121 6.80 12.30 -7.93
N ASP A 122 7.79 12.56 -8.80
CA ASP A 122 8.14 11.68 -9.93
C ASP A 122 9.56 11.15 -9.75
N GLY A 123 9.67 9.86 -9.44
CA GLY A 123 10.95 9.18 -9.22
C GLY A 123 11.69 8.79 -10.50
N GLY A 124 11.10 9.02 -11.68
CA GLY A 124 11.70 8.64 -12.96
C GLY A 124 11.95 7.16 -13.14
N GLY A 125 11.35 6.29 -12.32
CA GLY A 125 11.54 4.85 -12.32
C GLY A 125 12.85 4.37 -11.66
N LEU A 126 13.63 5.26 -11.05
CA LEU A 126 14.94 4.93 -10.46
C LEU A 126 15.00 5.17 -8.95
N ILE A 127 13.98 5.76 -8.36
CA ILE A 127 14.01 6.13 -6.94
C ILE A 127 13.15 5.20 -6.11
N THR A 128 13.70 4.75 -4.97
CA THR A 128 12.98 4.13 -3.88
C THR A 128 13.10 5.02 -2.64
N LEU A 129 11.98 5.44 -2.07
CA LEU A 129 11.93 6.04 -0.74
C LEU A 129 11.65 4.93 0.28
N SER A 130 12.51 4.78 1.27
CA SER A 130 12.37 3.74 2.30
C SER A 130 12.11 4.37 3.67
N GLY A 131 11.13 3.83 4.40
CA GLY A 131 10.89 4.16 5.80
C GLY A 131 11.86 3.48 6.76
N GLY A 132 12.72 2.57 6.25
CA GLY A 132 13.69 1.82 7.05
C GLY A 132 13.06 0.90 8.10
N GLY A 133 11.80 0.51 7.93
CA GLY A 133 11.04 -0.29 8.87
C GLY A 133 10.64 0.45 10.16
N ALA A 134 10.87 1.76 10.22
CA ALA A 134 10.65 2.55 11.43
C ALA A 134 9.73 3.76 11.23
N ASN A 135 9.59 4.27 10.01
CA ASN A 135 8.82 5.47 9.72
C ASN A 135 7.79 5.21 8.61
N ARG A 136 6.63 5.85 8.73
CA ARG A 136 5.79 6.13 7.55
C ARG A 136 6.61 7.01 6.59
N ILE A 137 6.34 6.93 5.29
CA ILE A 137 7.13 7.68 4.32
C ILE A 137 6.48 9.01 3.98
N LEU A 138 5.17 9.00 3.65
CA LEU A 138 4.42 10.21 3.35
C LEU A 138 3.20 10.35 4.27
N TYR A 139 2.98 11.56 4.76
CA TYR A 139 1.85 11.91 5.62
C TYR A 139 1.17 13.18 5.13
N GLN A 140 -0.08 13.06 4.68
CA GLN A 140 -0.98 14.16 4.38
C GLN A 140 -2.21 14.07 5.30
N ASN A 141 -2.53 15.16 5.99
CA ASN A 141 -3.74 15.22 6.81
C ASN A 141 -4.26 16.67 6.85
N THR A 142 -5.34 16.89 6.14
CA THR A 142 -5.95 18.22 6.06
C THR A 142 -6.61 18.68 7.36
N CYS A 143 -6.81 17.74 8.31
CA CYS A 143 -7.34 18.04 9.65
C CYS A 143 -6.25 18.24 10.71
N ASP A 144 -4.99 18.05 10.36
CA ASP A 144 -3.88 18.29 11.27
C ASP A 144 -3.47 19.77 11.24
N GLU A 145 -3.81 20.50 12.30
CA GLU A 145 -3.49 21.92 12.41
C GLU A 145 -1.98 22.21 12.42
N SER A 146 -1.15 21.24 12.76
CA SER A 146 0.31 21.38 12.70
C SER A 146 0.84 21.43 11.27
N LEU A 147 0.05 20.99 10.30
CA LEU A 147 0.34 21.06 8.87
C LEU A 147 -0.20 22.35 8.22
N HIS A 148 -0.21 23.44 8.94
CA HIS A 148 -0.66 24.77 8.55
C HIS A 148 -2.18 24.89 8.42
N PHE A 149 -2.67 25.41 7.28
CA PHE A 149 -4.08 25.74 7.10
C PHE A 149 -4.98 24.51 7.16
N THR A 150 -6.05 24.64 7.93
CA THR A 150 -7.21 23.75 7.88
C THR A 150 -8.51 24.55 7.75
N SER A 151 -9.60 23.92 7.35
CA SER A 151 -10.93 24.50 7.30
C SER A 151 -11.86 23.80 8.30
N SER A 152 -13.04 24.36 8.53
CA SER A 152 -14.07 23.69 9.34
C SER A 152 -14.62 22.39 8.73
N ARG A 153 -14.25 22.10 7.49
CA ARG A 153 -14.56 20.87 6.75
C ARG A 153 -13.26 20.28 6.22
N CYS A 154 -12.33 20.07 7.12
CA CYS A 154 -10.98 19.68 6.78
C CYS A 154 -10.90 18.34 6.04
N ASP A 155 -11.75 17.41 6.36
CA ASP A 155 -11.92 16.10 5.72
C ASP A 155 -12.49 16.18 4.28
N LEU A 156 -13.16 17.27 3.93
CA LEU A 156 -13.77 17.47 2.61
C LEU A 156 -13.04 18.52 1.75
N GLN A 157 -11.84 18.92 2.11
CA GLN A 157 -11.02 19.81 1.29
C GLN A 157 -10.58 19.12 0.00
N ASN A 158 -10.54 19.87 -1.11
CA ASN A 158 -10.04 19.37 -2.39
C ASN A 158 -8.51 19.50 -2.55
N THR A 159 -7.86 20.23 -1.67
CA THR A 159 -6.40 20.43 -1.65
C THR A 159 -5.84 20.04 -0.29
N PRO A 160 -4.56 19.64 -0.22
CA PRO A 160 -3.58 19.52 -1.32
C PRO A 160 -3.87 18.36 -2.29
N HIS A 161 -3.31 18.42 -3.50
CA HIS A 161 -3.29 17.31 -4.44
C HIS A 161 -1.96 16.58 -4.33
N LEU A 162 -1.95 15.36 -3.82
CA LEU A 162 -0.77 14.49 -3.78
C LEU A 162 -0.79 13.53 -4.96
N VAL A 163 0.22 13.63 -5.82
CA VAL A 163 0.46 12.67 -6.90
C VAL A 163 1.82 12.01 -6.69
N VAL A 164 1.84 10.69 -6.71
CA VAL A 164 3.08 9.90 -6.70
C VAL A 164 3.18 9.10 -7.99
N GLN A 165 4.29 9.19 -8.69
CA GLN A 165 4.45 8.49 -9.96
C GLN A 165 5.87 8.03 -10.24
N ASN A 166 6.01 6.93 -10.99
CA ASN A 166 7.30 6.35 -11.40
C ASN A 166 8.28 6.22 -10.24
N ILE A 167 7.82 5.77 -9.07
CA ILE A 167 8.60 5.73 -7.83
C ILE A 167 8.27 4.47 -7.02
N ALA A 168 9.25 3.97 -6.28
CA ALA A 168 9.03 2.90 -5.33
C ALA A 168 9.01 3.43 -3.88
N PHE A 169 8.21 2.77 -3.03
CA PHE A 169 8.17 2.94 -1.58
C PHE A 169 8.44 1.60 -0.92
N ALA A 170 9.33 1.56 0.05
CA ALA A 170 9.70 0.31 0.71
C ALA A 170 9.82 0.48 2.23
N ASP A 171 9.54 -0.61 2.95
CA ASP A 171 9.80 -0.71 4.38
C ASP A 171 9.20 0.46 5.18
N GLY A 172 8.03 0.94 4.74
CA GLY A 172 7.27 1.94 5.50
C GLY A 172 6.66 1.31 6.75
N SER A 173 6.60 2.06 7.84
CA SER A 173 6.00 1.55 9.08
C SER A 173 5.27 2.66 9.83
N THR A 174 4.07 2.38 10.30
CA THR A 174 3.39 3.32 11.19
C THR A 174 4.09 3.39 12.54
N PRO A 175 4.15 4.57 13.18
CA PRO A 175 4.53 4.66 14.58
C PRO A 175 3.59 3.79 15.44
N GLY A 176 4.15 3.10 16.44
CA GLY A 176 3.39 2.19 17.31
C GLY A 176 2.54 2.90 18.37
N ASP A 177 2.11 4.12 18.15
CA ASP A 177 1.29 4.88 19.07
C ASP A 177 -0.21 4.86 18.71
N ALA A 178 -1.06 5.31 19.62
CA ALA A 178 -2.51 5.32 19.47
C ALA A 178 -3.03 6.30 18.39
N THR A 179 -2.15 7.07 17.76
CA THR A 179 -2.47 8.01 16.67
C THR A 179 -2.08 7.48 15.30
N ALA A 180 -1.51 6.29 15.25
CA ALA A 180 -1.01 5.64 14.03
C ALA A 180 -2.15 5.07 13.18
N LEU A 181 -2.88 5.90 12.52
CA LEU A 181 -4.15 5.62 11.85
C LEU A 181 -4.09 4.61 10.69
N GLY A 182 -2.95 4.33 10.10
CA GLY A 182 -2.82 3.44 8.93
C GLY A 182 -1.78 3.94 7.94
N GLY A 183 -1.69 3.28 6.79
CA GLY A 183 -0.75 3.65 5.73
C GLY A 183 0.70 3.53 6.15
N GLY A 184 1.24 2.31 6.17
CA GLY A 184 2.64 2.10 6.54
C GLY A 184 3.61 2.89 5.66
N ALA A 185 3.33 2.99 4.36
CA ALA A 185 4.08 3.86 3.47
C ALA A 185 3.43 5.24 3.32
N ILE A 186 2.14 5.32 3.03
CA ILE A 186 1.46 6.57 2.68
C ILE A 186 0.13 6.68 3.43
N TYR A 187 -0.04 7.77 4.16
CA TYR A 187 -1.30 8.16 4.78
C TYR A 187 -1.84 9.43 4.14
N VAL A 188 -3.12 9.43 3.76
CA VAL A 188 -3.79 10.59 3.17
C VAL A 188 -5.17 10.76 3.76
N SER A 189 -5.40 11.85 4.48
CA SER A 189 -6.72 12.26 4.98
C SER A 189 -7.10 13.61 4.38
N GLY A 190 -8.24 13.64 3.69
CA GLY A 190 -8.68 14.81 2.92
C GLY A 190 -7.78 15.16 1.75
N GLY A 191 -8.09 16.23 1.05
CA GLY A 191 -7.41 16.58 -0.20
C GLY A 191 -7.72 15.60 -1.33
N THR A 192 -6.76 15.35 -2.20
CA THR A 192 -6.84 14.31 -3.23
C THR A 192 -5.53 13.54 -3.35
N PHE A 193 -5.62 12.29 -3.79
CA PHE A 193 -4.47 11.42 -3.97
C PHE A 193 -4.56 10.64 -5.27
N ASN A 194 -3.43 10.45 -5.94
CA ASN A 194 -3.32 9.55 -7.08
C ASN A 194 -1.94 8.89 -7.15
N ALA A 195 -1.89 7.65 -7.63
CA ALA A 195 -0.69 6.84 -7.75
C ALA A 195 -0.56 6.20 -9.14
N PHE A 196 0.51 6.49 -9.84
CA PHE A 196 0.75 6.03 -11.21
C PHE A 196 2.11 5.35 -11.34
N ASN A 197 2.11 4.10 -11.82
CA ASN A 197 3.34 3.35 -12.04
C ASN A 197 4.25 3.33 -10.79
N ILE A 198 3.66 3.02 -9.63
CA ILE A 198 4.39 2.91 -8.36
C ILE A 198 4.58 1.44 -7.96
N ARG A 199 5.56 1.21 -7.10
CA ARG A 199 5.72 -0.05 -6.37
C ARG A 199 5.75 0.24 -4.87
N VAL A 200 4.96 -0.50 -4.09
CA VAL A 200 5.01 -0.40 -2.62
C VAL A 200 5.26 -1.79 -2.04
N THR A 201 6.33 -1.93 -1.29
CA THR A 201 6.76 -3.23 -0.77
C THR A 201 7.05 -3.21 0.73
N ASN A 202 6.75 -4.34 1.39
CA ASN A 202 7.12 -4.61 2.79
C ASN A 202 6.72 -3.51 3.77
N SER A 203 5.65 -2.78 3.48
CA SER A 203 5.19 -1.70 4.35
C SER A 203 4.15 -2.22 5.34
N THR A 204 4.20 -1.73 6.59
CA THR A 204 3.44 -2.31 7.69
C THR A 204 2.71 -1.24 8.49
N GLN A 205 1.41 -1.46 8.69
CA GLN A 205 0.65 -0.85 9.76
C GLN A 205 0.63 -1.85 10.92
N SER A 206 1.30 -1.52 12.00
CA SER A 206 1.69 -2.48 13.04
C SER A 206 0.70 -2.66 14.19
N THR A 207 -0.30 -1.79 14.29
CA THR A 207 -1.24 -1.81 15.41
C THR A 207 -2.57 -2.44 15.00
N SER A 208 -3.02 -3.44 15.74
CA SER A 208 -4.32 -4.04 15.51
C SER A 208 -5.44 -3.11 15.97
N HIS A 209 -6.27 -2.66 15.04
CA HIS A 209 -7.47 -1.88 15.28
C HIS A 209 -8.42 -2.04 14.08
N GLY A 210 -9.72 -2.14 14.31
CA GLY A 210 -10.70 -2.43 13.28
C GLY A 210 -10.62 -1.53 12.04
N ASP A 211 -10.52 -0.23 12.27
CA ASP A 211 -10.57 0.78 11.21
C ASP A 211 -9.18 1.21 10.69
N TRP A 212 -8.09 0.73 11.30
CA TRP A 212 -6.74 1.06 10.85
C TRP A 212 -6.30 0.08 9.78
N ALA A 213 -6.07 0.60 8.60
CA ALA A 213 -5.91 -0.21 7.43
C ALA A 213 -4.74 0.26 6.54
N GLY A 214 -4.50 -0.47 5.46
CA GLY A 214 -3.53 -0.13 4.46
C GLY A 214 -2.09 -0.24 4.95
N GLY A 215 -1.50 -1.41 4.80
CA GLY A 215 -0.06 -1.58 5.06
C GLY A 215 0.79 -0.71 4.13
N ALA A 216 0.39 -0.59 2.88
CA ALA A 216 1.00 0.34 1.94
C ALA A 216 0.36 1.72 2.02
N ILE A 217 -0.91 1.84 1.66
CA ILE A 217 -1.61 3.13 1.52
C ILE A 217 -2.91 3.11 2.31
N TYR A 218 -3.14 4.14 3.08
CA TYR A 218 -4.42 4.37 3.75
C TYR A 218 -4.97 5.76 3.41
N THR A 219 -6.22 5.80 2.95
CA THR A 219 -6.91 7.05 2.61
C THR A 219 -8.18 7.22 3.42
N VAL A 220 -8.45 8.46 3.81
CA VAL A 220 -9.65 8.84 4.57
C VAL A 220 -10.31 10.03 3.89
N GLU A 221 -11.65 9.93 3.67
CA GLU A 221 -12.50 11.02 3.20
C GLU A 221 -11.93 11.74 1.96
N GLN A 222 -11.74 10.97 0.87
CA GLN A 222 -11.27 11.57 -0.38
C GLN A 222 -12.41 12.23 -1.14
N SER A 223 -12.25 13.51 -1.47
CA SER A 223 -13.26 14.30 -2.19
C SER A 223 -13.43 13.92 -3.66
N GLN A 224 -12.45 13.21 -4.23
CA GLN A 224 -12.44 12.70 -5.59
C GLN A 224 -12.01 11.24 -5.61
N PRO A 225 -12.41 10.45 -6.62
CA PRO A 225 -11.91 9.09 -6.77
C PRO A 225 -10.38 9.05 -6.84
N VAL A 226 -9.78 8.13 -6.09
CA VAL A 226 -8.35 7.87 -6.11
C VAL A 226 -8.02 6.92 -7.25
N PHE A 227 -7.12 7.33 -8.14
CA PHE A 227 -6.60 6.49 -9.20
C PHE A 227 -5.33 5.77 -8.77
N VAL A 228 -5.32 4.45 -8.94
CA VAL A 228 -4.14 3.58 -8.82
C VAL A 228 -3.96 2.87 -10.16
N VAL A 229 -2.92 3.22 -10.88
CA VAL A 229 -2.74 2.76 -12.26
C VAL A 229 -1.34 2.16 -12.46
N ASN A 230 -1.29 1.00 -13.13
CA ASN A 230 -0.04 0.30 -13.45
C ASN A 230 0.88 0.13 -12.24
N SER A 231 0.34 -0.22 -11.08
CA SER A 231 1.07 -0.21 -9.82
C SER A 231 1.18 -1.60 -9.20
N THR A 232 2.21 -1.83 -8.40
CA THR A 232 2.47 -3.12 -7.74
C THR A 232 2.52 -2.93 -6.22
N PHE A 233 1.79 -3.78 -5.50
CA PHE A 233 1.76 -3.85 -4.05
C PHE A 233 2.14 -5.25 -3.61
N ASP A 234 3.30 -5.41 -2.96
CA ASP A 234 3.84 -6.72 -2.63
C ASP A 234 4.30 -6.82 -1.17
N GLY A 235 3.80 -7.82 -0.45
CA GLY A 235 4.25 -8.13 0.90
C GLY A 235 3.89 -7.08 1.96
N ASN A 236 2.84 -6.27 1.74
CA ASN A 236 2.43 -5.27 2.73
C ASN A 236 1.47 -5.87 3.76
N VAL A 237 1.51 -5.36 4.99
CA VAL A 237 0.76 -5.91 6.13
C VAL A 237 0.05 -4.83 6.92
N ALA A 238 -1.21 -5.07 7.27
CA ALA A 238 -2.00 -4.18 8.13
C ALA A 238 -2.98 -4.92 9.03
N SER A 239 -3.70 -4.20 9.86
CA SER A 239 -4.87 -4.75 10.56
C SER A 239 -5.94 -5.18 9.56
N SER A 240 -6.24 -4.33 8.58
CA SER A 240 -7.15 -4.62 7.46
C SER A 240 -6.58 -4.03 6.17
N GLY A 241 -6.85 -4.66 5.01
CA GLY A 241 -6.30 -4.23 3.74
C GLY A 241 -4.77 -4.17 3.74
N GLY A 242 -4.12 -5.32 3.63
CA GLY A 242 -2.64 -5.39 3.70
C GLY A 242 -1.94 -4.40 2.77
N ALA A 243 -2.47 -4.18 1.57
CA ALA A 243 -1.99 -3.15 0.65
C ALA A 243 -2.75 -1.84 0.80
N LEU A 244 -4.01 -1.80 0.41
CA LEU A 244 -4.82 -0.59 0.42
C LEU A 244 -5.88 -0.66 1.51
N GLY A 245 -6.03 0.44 2.24
CA GLY A 245 -7.11 0.62 3.17
C GLY A 245 -7.78 1.97 2.97
N SER A 246 -9.08 2.05 3.27
CA SER A 246 -9.76 3.34 3.22
C SER A 246 -11.04 3.39 4.04
N ILE A 247 -11.34 4.62 4.48
CA ILE A 247 -12.67 5.01 4.95
C ILE A 247 -13.09 6.22 4.13
N GLY A 248 -14.27 6.11 3.49
CA GLY A 248 -14.80 7.25 2.75
C GLY A 248 -14.05 7.56 1.44
N THR A 249 -13.64 6.55 0.69
CA THR A 249 -12.90 6.73 -0.56
C THR A 249 -13.48 5.91 -1.69
N SER A 250 -13.68 6.52 -2.85
CA SER A 250 -13.88 5.77 -4.10
C SER A 250 -12.54 5.49 -4.77
N TRP A 251 -12.32 4.24 -5.19
CA TRP A 251 -11.10 3.82 -5.87
C TRP A 251 -11.36 3.48 -7.32
N SER A 252 -10.39 3.82 -8.16
CA SER A 252 -10.31 3.46 -9.58
C SER A 252 -8.97 2.81 -9.86
N ILE A 253 -8.94 1.48 -9.84
CA ILE A 253 -7.71 0.67 -9.93
C ILE A 253 -7.62 0.05 -11.32
N TYR A 254 -6.54 0.34 -12.03
CA TYR A 254 -6.31 -0.16 -13.39
C TYR A 254 -4.98 -0.86 -13.54
N ASN A 255 -4.99 -2.04 -14.17
CA ASN A 255 -3.79 -2.76 -14.61
C ASN A 255 -2.73 -2.88 -13.51
N SER A 256 -3.14 -3.20 -12.29
CA SER A 256 -2.29 -3.23 -11.10
C SER A 256 -2.14 -4.64 -10.54
N VAL A 257 -1.11 -4.87 -9.74
CA VAL A 257 -0.80 -6.17 -9.12
C VAL A 257 -0.79 -6.05 -7.60
N PHE A 258 -1.48 -6.97 -6.94
CA PHE A 258 -1.53 -7.12 -5.50
C PHE A 258 -1.10 -8.53 -5.12
N THR A 259 0.10 -8.69 -4.58
CA THR A 259 0.65 -10.01 -4.28
C THR A 259 1.20 -10.10 -2.86
N ASN A 260 1.00 -11.25 -2.21
CA ASN A 260 1.51 -11.54 -0.87
C ASN A 260 1.11 -10.52 0.22
N ASN A 261 0.07 -9.72 0.02
CA ASN A 261 -0.37 -8.78 1.05
C ASN A 261 -1.20 -9.52 2.10
N ALA A 262 -1.08 -9.11 3.36
CA ALA A 262 -1.70 -9.84 4.43
C ALA A 262 -2.28 -8.93 5.52
N THR A 263 -3.28 -9.44 6.24
CA THR A 263 -3.68 -8.85 7.50
C THR A 263 -2.86 -9.42 8.66
N LEU A 264 -2.78 -8.66 9.76
CA LEU A 264 -2.22 -9.14 11.03
C LEU A 264 -2.99 -10.37 11.51
N THR A 265 -2.35 -11.23 12.31
CA THR A 265 -2.93 -12.48 12.79
C THR A 265 -3.61 -12.39 14.15
N ALA A 266 -3.54 -11.25 14.82
CA ALA A 266 -4.07 -11.06 16.17
C ALA A 266 -4.69 -9.68 16.35
N GLY A 267 -5.85 -9.61 17.01
CA GLY A 267 -6.60 -8.40 17.35
C GLY A 267 -7.96 -8.32 16.65
N ASP A 268 -8.56 -7.14 16.62
CA ASP A 268 -9.84 -6.86 15.96
C ASP A 268 -9.61 -6.40 14.51
N GLY A 269 -10.54 -6.65 13.63
CA GLY A 269 -10.47 -6.33 12.21
C GLY A 269 -10.03 -7.53 11.37
N HIS A 270 -8.97 -7.43 10.63
CA HIS A 270 -8.34 -8.48 9.82
C HIS A 270 -9.10 -8.88 8.56
N ALA A 271 -9.68 -7.90 7.89
CA ALA A 271 -10.47 -8.07 6.68
C ALA A 271 -9.71 -7.61 5.42
N GLY A 272 -9.89 -8.34 4.31
CA GLY A 272 -9.27 -8.04 3.03
C GLY A 272 -7.75 -8.12 3.03
N GLY A 273 -7.17 -9.23 2.59
CA GLY A 273 -5.72 -9.41 2.56
C GLY A 273 -5.00 -8.36 1.73
N ALA A 274 -5.60 -7.93 0.62
CA ALA A 274 -5.07 -6.85 -0.21
C ALA A 274 -5.79 -5.52 0.05
N ILE A 275 -7.12 -5.49 -0.04
CA ILE A 275 -7.90 -4.24 0.00
C ILE A 275 -8.98 -4.30 1.07
N TYR A 276 -9.05 -3.25 1.88
CA TYR A 276 -10.16 -2.93 2.78
C TYR A 276 -10.74 -1.57 2.42
N ASN A 277 -12.02 -1.51 2.09
CA ASN A 277 -12.72 -0.27 1.81
C ASN A 277 -14.03 -0.21 2.61
N ASP A 278 -14.24 0.89 3.29
CA ASP A 278 -15.40 1.12 4.14
C ASP A 278 -15.95 2.55 3.95
N GLY A 279 -17.24 2.75 4.19
CA GLY A 279 -17.87 4.07 4.15
C GLY A 279 -19.25 4.08 3.54
N ASN A 280 -19.71 5.25 3.09
CA ASN A 280 -21.05 5.49 2.56
C ASN A 280 -21.00 5.90 1.08
N SER A 281 -21.80 5.24 0.23
CA SER A 281 -21.97 5.59 -1.20
C SER A 281 -20.67 5.61 -2.02
N TYR A 282 -19.62 4.91 -1.61
CA TYR A 282 -18.35 4.82 -2.32
C TYR A 282 -18.33 3.66 -3.32
N THR A 283 -17.44 3.75 -4.30
CA THR A 283 -17.26 2.73 -5.33
C THR A 283 -15.82 2.27 -5.38
N LEU A 284 -15.62 0.97 -5.29
CA LEU A 284 -14.36 0.31 -5.61
C LEU A 284 -14.45 -0.27 -7.03
N SER A 285 -13.74 0.35 -7.97
CA SER A 285 -13.69 -0.08 -9.37
C SER A 285 -12.31 -0.63 -9.70
N ILE A 286 -12.26 -1.86 -10.22
CA ILE A 286 -11.03 -2.60 -10.53
C ILE A 286 -11.11 -3.12 -11.95
N CYS A 287 -10.09 -2.85 -12.75
CA CYS A 287 -10.03 -3.36 -14.12
C CYS A 287 -8.60 -3.80 -14.50
N GLY A 288 -8.47 -4.97 -15.13
CA GLY A 288 -7.20 -5.49 -15.65
C GLY A 288 -6.15 -5.79 -14.58
N SER A 289 -6.57 -6.08 -13.35
CA SER A 289 -5.65 -6.21 -12.20
C SER A 289 -5.55 -7.66 -11.71
N ASP A 290 -4.37 -7.99 -11.14
CA ASP A 290 -4.09 -9.32 -10.59
C ASP A 290 -3.99 -9.29 -9.07
N PHE A 291 -4.63 -10.26 -8.43
CA PHE A 291 -4.60 -10.50 -6.99
C PHE A 291 -4.08 -11.92 -6.73
N GLU A 292 -2.86 -12.04 -6.18
CA GLU A 292 -2.20 -13.32 -6.01
C GLU A 292 -1.71 -13.51 -4.58
N ASP A 293 -2.01 -14.67 -3.99
CA ASP A 293 -1.52 -15.09 -2.67
C ASP A 293 -1.74 -14.08 -1.53
N ASN A 294 -2.80 -13.26 -1.61
CA ASN A 294 -3.14 -12.37 -0.51
C ASN A 294 -3.88 -13.12 0.59
N VAL A 295 -3.64 -12.75 1.86
CA VAL A 295 -4.14 -13.50 3.02
C VAL A 295 -4.86 -12.60 4.01
N ALA A 296 -6.13 -12.91 4.30
CA ALA A 296 -6.86 -12.36 5.43
C ALA A 296 -6.85 -13.34 6.62
N ALA A 297 -6.67 -12.83 7.84
CA ALA A 297 -6.53 -13.68 9.01
C ALA A 297 -7.86 -14.00 9.73
N SER A 298 -8.91 -13.22 9.55
CA SER A 298 -10.14 -13.34 10.34
C SER A 298 -11.43 -13.18 9.56
N LEU A 299 -11.80 -11.97 9.20
CA LEU A 299 -13.08 -11.66 8.57
C LEU A 299 -12.97 -11.49 7.05
N GLY A 300 -14.07 -11.75 6.36
CA GLY A 300 -14.20 -11.43 4.94
C GLY A 300 -13.47 -12.41 4.04
N SER A 301 -12.69 -11.92 3.12
CA SER A 301 -12.08 -12.68 2.04
C SER A 301 -10.57 -12.49 1.95
N GLY A 302 -9.92 -13.40 1.25
CA GLY A 302 -8.47 -13.37 1.04
C GLY A 302 -7.96 -12.08 0.41
N SER A 303 -8.69 -11.48 -0.53
CA SER A 303 -8.23 -10.29 -1.25
C SER A 303 -8.96 -9.02 -0.86
N ILE A 304 -10.26 -8.96 -1.07
CA ILE A 304 -11.03 -7.72 -1.00
C ILE A 304 -12.12 -7.82 0.06
N PHE A 305 -12.19 -6.81 0.90
CA PHE A 305 -13.30 -6.56 1.82
C PHE A 305 -13.87 -5.17 1.53
N GLU A 306 -15.09 -5.13 1.01
CA GLU A 306 -15.83 -3.91 0.67
C GLU A 306 -17.09 -3.84 1.50
N VAL A 307 -17.21 -2.80 2.33
CA VAL A 307 -18.42 -2.51 3.10
C VAL A 307 -18.89 -1.10 2.81
N VAL A 308 -20.15 -0.97 2.45
CA VAL A 308 -20.80 0.32 2.23
C VAL A 308 -22.02 0.41 3.13
N ASP A 309 -21.89 1.14 4.22
CA ASP A 309 -22.85 1.20 5.31
C ASP A 309 -24.25 1.63 4.89
N ASP A 310 -24.38 2.54 3.93
CA ASP A 310 -25.66 2.99 3.40
C ASP A 310 -26.20 2.13 2.26
N LEU A 311 -25.48 1.07 1.87
CA LEU A 311 -25.82 0.12 0.81
C LEU A 311 -26.06 0.77 -0.57
N LYS A 312 -25.39 1.89 -0.86
CA LYS A 312 -25.52 2.61 -2.13
C LYS A 312 -24.23 2.66 -2.95
N GLY A 313 -23.15 2.09 -2.42
CA GLY A 313 -21.90 1.94 -3.14
C GLY A 313 -21.87 0.75 -4.09
N ALA A 314 -20.71 0.49 -4.68
CA ALA A 314 -20.53 -0.62 -5.59
C ALA A 314 -19.09 -1.15 -5.60
N LEU A 315 -18.96 -2.47 -5.73
CA LEU A 315 -17.74 -3.15 -6.15
C LEU A 315 -17.89 -3.57 -7.62
N VAL A 316 -17.05 -3.04 -8.48
CA VAL A 316 -17.02 -3.34 -9.91
C VAL A 316 -15.68 -3.94 -10.27
N ILE A 317 -15.66 -5.17 -10.80
CA ILE A 317 -14.44 -5.86 -11.20
C ILE A 317 -14.58 -6.31 -12.65
N ASP A 318 -13.63 -5.94 -13.48
CA ASP A 318 -13.56 -6.31 -14.88
C ASP A 318 -12.17 -6.81 -15.27
N GLN A 319 -12.10 -7.80 -16.15
CA GLN A 319 -10.85 -8.29 -16.77
C GLN A 319 -9.70 -8.53 -15.77
N SER A 320 -10.02 -9.07 -14.60
CA SER A 320 -9.08 -9.24 -13.50
C SER A 320 -8.89 -10.70 -13.11
N THR A 321 -7.80 -11.03 -12.43
CA THR A 321 -7.48 -12.40 -12.01
C THR A 321 -7.28 -12.47 -10.50
N PHE A 322 -7.83 -13.51 -9.88
CA PHE A 322 -7.67 -13.80 -8.46
C PHE A 322 -7.14 -15.23 -8.32
N THR A 323 -5.92 -15.38 -7.80
CA THR A 323 -5.25 -16.68 -7.71
C THR A 323 -4.66 -16.87 -6.31
N GLY A 324 -4.90 -18.04 -5.69
CA GLY A 324 -4.25 -18.43 -4.44
C GLY A 324 -4.61 -17.59 -3.20
N ASN A 325 -5.52 -16.63 -3.32
CA ASN A 325 -5.91 -15.78 -2.19
C ASN A 325 -6.69 -16.59 -1.15
N SER A 326 -6.38 -16.37 0.13
CA SER A 326 -6.93 -17.20 1.19
C SER A 326 -7.38 -16.41 2.41
N ASN A 327 -8.35 -16.98 3.14
CA ASN A 327 -8.75 -16.54 4.46
C ASN A 327 -8.49 -17.66 5.45
N THR A 328 -7.70 -17.39 6.49
CA THR A 328 -7.35 -18.36 7.53
C THR A 328 -8.32 -18.36 8.72
N GLY A 329 -9.26 -17.41 8.75
CA GLY A 329 -10.26 -17.26 9.80
C GLY A 329 -11.65 -17.77 9.42
N SER A 330 -12.67 -17.29 10.14
CA SER A 330 -14.07 -17.62 9.87
C SER A 330 -14.57 -16.83 8.65
N VAL A 331 -14.89 -17.53 7.58
CA VAL A 331 -15.42 -16.94 6.34
C VAL A 331 -16.83 -16.40 6.59
N GLN A 332 -17.05 -15.12 6.33
CA GLN A 332 -18.41 -14.65 6.06
C GLN A 332 -18.78 -15.03 4.62
N SER A 333 -20.00 -15.49 4.43
CA SER A 333 -20.44 -16.03 3.15
C SER A 333 -20.44 -14.97 2.04
N SER A 334 -19.42 -14.99 1.20
CA SER A 334 -19.52 -14.39 -0.13
C SER A 334 -19.66 -15.50 -1.18
N SER A 335 -20.25 -15.18 -2.30
CA SER A 335 -20.32 -16.10 -3.45
C SER A 335 -18.95 -16.33 -4.11
N HIS A 336 -17.91 -15.57 -3.68
CA HIS A 336 -16.57 -15.61 -4.23
C HIS A 336 -15.53 -15.76 -3.09
N PRO A 337 -14.64 -16.76 -3.13
CA PRO A 337 -13.68 -17.02 -2.03
C PRO A 337 -12.73 -15.87 -1.73
N SER A 338 -12.44 -15.04 -2.73
CA SER A 338 -11.47 -13.95 -2.65
C SER A 338 -12.08 -12.58 -2.35
N ILE A 339 -13.42 -12.47 -2.29
CA ILE A 339 -14.11 -11.19 -2.21
C ILE A 339 -15.24 -11.27 -1.20
N TYR A 340 -15.27 -10.31 -0.28
CA TYR A 340 -16.44 -10.00 0.55
C TYR A 340 -16.98 -8.63 0.15
N VAL A 341 -18.28 -8.54 -0.04
CA VAL A 341 -18.96 -7.28 -0.35
C VAL A 341 -20.27 -7.17 0.41
N GLU A 342 -20.44 -6.04 1.08
CA GLU A 342 -21.67 -5.59 1.71
C GLU A 342 -21.99 -4.18 1.20
N ALA A 343 -22.39 -4.08 -0.06
CA ALA A 343 -22.66 -2.82 -0.74
C ALA A 343 -24.05 -2.78 -1.37
N THR A 344 -24.89 -3.79 -1.07
CA THR A 344 -26.22 -3.94 -1.66
C THR A 344 -27.29 -3.99 -0.59
N ASP A 345 -28.51 -3.65 -0.96
CA ASP A 345 -29.66 -3.93 -0.09
C ASP A 345 -29.82 -5.46 0.11
N LYS A 346 -30.60 -5.86 1.14
CA LYS A 346 -30.85 -7.26 1.45
C LYS A 346 -31.60 -8.01 0.33
N ALA A 347 -32.08 -7.33 -0.69
CA ALA A 347 -32.71 -7.89 -1.88
C ALA A 347 -31.70 -8.24 -2.98
N GLY A 348 -30.41 -7.92 -2.78
CA GLY A 348 -29.31 -8.21 -3.73
C GLY A 348 -29.31 -7.31 -4.96
N ASN A 349 -29.89 -6.12 -4.87
CA ASN A 349 -29.94 -5.18 -5.98
C ASN A 349 -28.74 -4.23 -5.96
N GLY A 350 -27.92 -4.29 -6.99
CA GLY A 350 -26.75 -3.43 -7.15
C GLY A 350 -25.53 -3.90 -6.33
N GLY A 351 -24.49 -3.11 -6.30
CA GLY A 351 -23.32 -3.27 -5.43
C GLY A 351 -22.21 -4.19 -5.91
N LEU A 352 -22.48 -5.31 -6.58
CA LEU A 352 -21.43 -6.19 -7.12
C LEU A 352 -21.63 -6.43 -8.61
N THR A 353 -20.63 -6.06 -9.40
CA THR A 353 -20.55 -6.39 -10.84
C THR A 353 -19.20 -7.03 -11.14
N ILE A 354 -19.22 -8.22 -11.72
CA ILE A 354 -18.02 -8.94 -12.12
C ILE A 354 -18.15 -9.32 -13.59
N THR A 355 -17.19 -8.90 -14.41
CA THR A 355 -17.11 -9.20 -15.83
C THR A 355 -15.73 -9.68 -16.23
N ALA A 356 -15.63 -10.61 -17.18
CA ALA A 356 -14.37 -11.11 -17.76
C ALA A 356 -13.27 -11.46 -16.74
N THR A 357 -13.64 -11.84 -15.51
CA THR A 357 -12.73 -12.01 -14.35
C THR A 357 -12.61 -13.50 -14.03
N THR A 358 -11.39 -13.92 -13.66
CA THR A 358 -11.07 -15.33 -13.34
C THR A 358 -10.74 -15.48 -11.85
N PHE A 359 -11.24 -16.55 -11.24
CA PHE A 359 -10.97 -16.97 -9.87
C PHE A 359 -10.38 -18.39 -9.89
N ASN A 360 -9.13 -18.55 -9.41
CA ASN A 360 -8.38 -19.81 -9.39
C ASN A 360 -8.03 -20.25 -7.98
#